data_01e003dd6cda5d2797267d1ac24d2540
#
_entry.id   01e003dd6cda5d2797267d1ac24d2540
#
_cell.length_a   1.000
_cell.length_b   1.000
_cell.length_c   1.000
_cell.angle_alpha   90.00
_cell.angle_beta   90.00
_cell.angle_gamma   90.00
#
_symmetry.space_group_name_H-M   'P 1'
#
loop_
_entity.id
_entity.type
_entity.pdbx_description
1 polymer ?
#
loop_
_entity_poly.entity_id
_entity_poly.type
_entity_poly.pdbx_seq_one_letter_code
_entity_poly.pdbx_strand_id
1 'polypeptide(L)'
;MLDFTTIKDLTYQLGRWCRKLRKAEKLTQLQLAEELALSPLTIANLEKGENPTIETLLKVLQYFDELSSLNEFVASKIENLTDDQSTMY
;
A
#
# COMPACT_ATOMS: atom_id res chain seq x y z
N MET A 1 19.52 13.82 -10.63
CA MET A 1 18.40 14.28 -9.83
C MET A 1 18.42 13.68 -8.45
N LEU A 2 18.33 14.51 -7.46
CA LEU A 2 18.31 14.02 -6.08
C LEU A 2 16.89 13.71 -5.66
N ASP A 3 16.74 12.59 -5.01
CA ASP A 3 15.45 12.19 -4.48
C ASP A 3 15.56 12.20 -2.97
N PHE A 4 14.77 13.08 -2.35
CA PHE A 4 14.79 13.24 -0.89
C PHE A 4 13.68 12.49 -0.19
N THR A 5 13.00 11.62 -0.92
CA THR A 5 11.94 10.81 -0.31
C THR A 5 12.55 9.79 0.65
N THR A 6 12.10 9.83 1.90
CA THR A 6 12.55 8.85 2.87
C THR A 6 11.53 7.71 2.96
N ILE A 7 11.99 6.60 3.55
CA ILE A 7 11.08 5.48 3.81
C ILE A 7 9.93 5.94 4.68
N LYS A 8 10.22 6.77 5.68
CA LYS A 8 9.19 7.27 6.57
C LYS A 8 8.16 8.13 5.83
N ASP A 9 8.64 9.00 4.94
CA ASP A 9 7.75 9.84 4.16
C ASP A 9 6.83 9.00 3.28
N LEU A 10 7.38 8.00 2.61
CA LEU A 10 6.57 7.16 1.74
C LEU A 10 5.58 6.32 2.53
N THR A 11 6.01 5.79 3.68
CA THR A 11 5.13 5.02 4.54
C THR A 11 3.96 5.87 5.00
N TYR A 12 4.23 7.12 5.35
CA TYR A 12 3.19 8.07 5.73
C TYR A 12 2.21 8.31 4.56
N GLN A 13 2.74 8.48 3.36
CA GLN A 13 1.90 8.73 2.19
C GLN A 13 1.02 7.52 1.85
N LEU A 14 1.58 6.32 1.99
CA LEU A 14 0.79 5.11 1.78
C LEU A 14 -0.37 5.04 2.78
N GLY A 15 -0.11 5.41 4.03
CA GLY A 15 -1.17 5.45 5.03
C GLY A 15 -2.23 6.47 4.68
N ARG A 16 -1.82 7.65 4.20
CA ARG A 16 -2.78 8.68 3.78
C ARG A 16 -3.64 8.20 2.62
N TRP A 17 -3.04 7.51 1.69
CA TRP A 17 -3.77 6.95 0.55
C TRP A 17 -4.85 6.01 1.03
N CYS A 18 -4.49 5.07 1.91
CA CYS A 18 -5.45 4.13 2.47
C CYS A 18 -6.58 4.85 3.20
N ARG A 19 -6.23 5.88 3.99
CA ARG A 19 -7.24 6.64 4.72
C ARG A 19 -8.21 7.34 3.77
N LYS A 20 -7.69 7.93 2.70
CA LYS A 20 -8.55 8.63 1.74
C LYS A 20 -9.46 7.66 1.01
N LEU A 21 -8.96 6.49 0.66
CA LEU A 21 -9.80 5.46 0.05
C LEU A 21 -10.95 5.08 0.98
N ARG A 22 -10.61 4.85 2.26
CA ARG A 22 -11.62 4.48 3.25
C ARG A 22 -12.68 5.58 3.41
N LYS A 23 -12.22 6.81 3.52
CA LYS A 23 -13.14 7.93 3.74
C LYS A 23 -14.01 8.20 2.51
N ALA A 24 -13.49 7.95 1.33
CA ALA A 24 -14.27 8.11 0.10
C ALA A 24 -15.48 7.17 0.09
N GLU A 25 -15.36 6.01 0.71
CA GLU A 25 -16.45 5.05 0.82
C GLU A 25 -17.23 5.22 2.13
N LYS A 26 -16.91 6.25 2.88
CA LYS A 26 -17.61 6.61 4.14
C LYS A 26 -17.57 5.51 5.18
N LEU A 27 -16.48 4.77 5.21
CA LEU A 27 -16.29 3.71 6.20
C LEU A 27 -15.50 4.23 7.38
N THR A 28 -15.82 3.73 8.57
CA THR A 28 -15.01 3.96 9.76
C THR A 28 -13.84 2.97 9.76
N GLN A 29 -12.84 3.24 10.60
CA GLN A 29 -11.74 2.30 10.76
C GLN A 29 -12.24 0.95 11.26
N LEU A 30 -13.21 0.97 12.18
CA LEU A 30 -13.81 -0.27 12.70
C LEU A 30 -14.48 -1.06 11.59
N GLN A 31 -15.27 -0.37 10.76
CA GLN A 31 -15.96 -1.04 9.67
C GLN A 31 -14.99 -1.68 8.69
N LEU A 32 -13.95 -0.96 8.31
CA LEU A 32 -12.96 -1.52 7.39
C LEU A 32 -12.23 -2.71 8.03
N ALA A 33 -11.87 -2.58 9.30
CA ALA A 33 -11.20 -3.66 10.01
C ALA A 33 -12.05 -4.92 10.03
N GLU A 34 -13.35 -4.77 10.26
CA GLU A 34 -14.27 -5.90 10.26
C GLU A 34 -14.33 -6.55 8.88
N GLU A 35 -14.39 -5.74 7.83
CA GLU A 35 -14.43 -6.29 6.47
C GLU A 35 -13.18 -7.08 6.13
N LEU A 36 -12.04 -6.68 6.68
CA LEU A 36 -10.77 -7.32 6.36
C LEU A 36 -10.33 -8.34 7.40
N ALA A 37 -11.14 -8.57 8.43
CA ALA A 37 -10.81 -9.45 9.55
C ALA A 37 -9.49 -9.01 10.21
N LEU A 38 -9.33 -7.71 10.39
CA LEU A 38 -8.17 -7.12 11.06
C LEU A 38 -8.64 -6.36 12.29
N SER A 39 -7.72 -6.03 13.18
CA SER A 39 -8.08 -5.21 14.33
C SER A 39 -8.18 -3.74 13.90
N PRO A 40 -9.04 -2.95 14.56
CA PRO A 40 -9.08 -1.51 14.27
C PRO A 40 -7.75 -0.83 14.50
N LEU A 41 -6.97 -1.30 15.47
CA LEU A 41 -5.65 -0.74 15.72
C LEU A 41 -4.71 -0.95 14.53
N THR A 42 -4.82 -2.11 13.87
CA THR A 42 -4.02 -2.38 12.69
C THR A 42 -4.33 -1.37 11.59
N ILE A 43 -5.60 -1.07 11.38
CA ILE A 43 -6.00 -0.06 10.38
C ILE A 43 -5.51 1.32 10.80
N ALA A 44 -5.68 1.67 12.08
CA ALA A 44 -5.27 2.98 12.57
C ALA A 44 -3.75 3.17 12.40
N ASN A 45 -2.97 2.15 12.72
CA ASN A 45 -1.52 2.23 12.58
C ASN A 45 -1.08 2.33 11.12
N LEU A 46 -1.73 1.57 10.24
CA LEU A 46 -1.46 1.68 8.81
C LEU A 46 -1.68 3.12 8.33
N GLU A 47 -2.79 3.72 8.71
CA GLU A 47 -3.15 5.05 8.24
C GLU A 47 -2.23 6.13 8.78
N LYS A 48 -1.60 5.88 9.94
CA LYS A 48 -0.61 6.80 10.48
C LYS A 48 0.79 6.56 9.94
N GLY A 49 0.99 5.46 9.22
CA GLY A 49 2.31 5.08 8.74
C GLY A 49 3.17 4.46 9.82
N GLU A 50 2.54 3.82 10.82
CA GLU A 50 3.27 3.21 11.94
C GLU A 50 3.35 1.70 11.73
N ASN A 51 4.53 1.25 11.37
CA ASN A 51 4.87 -0.18 11.23
C ASN A 51 3.86 -1.01 10.46
N PRO A 52 3.41 -0.54 9.27
CA PRO A 52 2.49 -1.34 8.49
C PRO A 52 3.22 -2.54 7.89
N THR A 53 2.51 -3.65 7.75
CA THR A 53 3.06 -4.75 6.99
C THR A 53 2.61 -4.63 5.54
N ILE A 54 3.38 -5.23 4.65
CA ILE A 54 2.99 -5.25 3.24
C ILE A 54 1.64 -5.94 3.09
N GLU A 55 1.43 -7.03 3.82
CA GLU A 55 0.18 -7.77 3.71
C GLU A 55 -1.01 -6.89 4.06
N THR A 56 -0.93 -6.13 5.14
CA THR A 56 -2.02 -5.25 5.54
C THR A 56 -2.29 -4.19 4.48
N LEU A 57 -1.23 -3.58 3.95
CA LEU A 57 -1.38 -2.59 2.90
C LEU A 57 -2.07 -3.17 1.69
N LEU A 58 -1.62 -4.35 1.25
CA LEU A 58 -2.19 -4.95 0.04
C LEU A 58 -3.63 -5.38 0.25
N LYS A 59 -3.99 -5.82 1.45
CA LYS A 59 -5.40 -6.15 1.76
C LYS A 59 -6.30 -4.93 1.62
N VAL A 60 -5.85 -3.79 2.11
CA VAL A 60 -6.63 -2.55 2.01
C VAL A 60 -6.76 -2.14 0.55
N LEU A 61 -5.66 -2.16 -0.20
CA LEU A 61 -5.70 -1.78 -1.60
C LEU A 61 -6.58 -2.72 -2.43
N GLN A 62 -6.55 -4.00 -2.11
CA GLN A 62 -7.40 -4.96 -2.79
C GLN A 62 -8.87 -4.67 -2.54
N TYR A 63 -9.22 -4.35 -1.30
CA TYR A 63 -10.60 -4.07 -0.94
C TYR A 63 -11.16 -2.88 -1.72
N PHE A 64 -10.32 -1.89 -1.99
CA PHE A 64 -10.75 -0.67 -2.69
C PHE A 64 -10.42 -0.70 -4.19
N ASP A 65 -10.12 -1.88 -4.73
CA ASP A 65 -9.84 -2.07 -6.16
C ASP A 65 -8.64 -1.28 -6.67
N GLU A 66 -7.64 -1.08 -5.80
CA GLU A 66 -6.42 -0.37 -6.19
C GLU A 66 -5.23 -1.30 -6.39
N LEU A 67 -5.43 -2.60 -6.16
CA LEU A 67 -4.31 -3.53 -6.23
C LEU A 67 -3.77 -3.65 -7.65
N SER A 68 -4.65 -3.61 -8.65
CA SER A 68 -4.19 -3.73 -10.04
C SER A 68 -3.36 -2.52 -10.47
N SER A 69 -3.70 -1.32 -9.97
CA SER A 69 -2.88 -0.15 -10.27
C SER A 69 -1.47 -0.30 -9.73
N LEU A 70 -1.35 -0.80 -8.50
CA LEU A 70 -0.03 -1.04 -7.92
C LEU A 70 0.69 -2.13 -8.70
N ASN A 71 -0.02 -3.19 -9.08
CA ASN A 71 0.57 -4.27 -9.85
C ASN A 71 1.12 -3.76 -11.18
N GLU A 72 0.37 -2.89 -11.86
CA GLU A 72 0.81 -2.33 -13.13
C GLU A 72 2.08 -1.51 -12.96
N PHE A 73 2.14 -0.74 -11.87
CA PHE A 73 3.33 0.05 -11.59
C PHE A 73 4.55 -0.86 -11.39
N VAL A 74 4.38 -1.90 -10.58
CA VAL A 74 5.47 -2.83 -10.29
C VAL A 74 5.90 -3.57 -11.55
N ALA A 75 4.92 -4.04 -12.33
CA ALA A 75 5.21 -4.77 -13.57
C ALA A 75 5.98 -3.88 -14.55
N SER A 76 5.60 -2.61 -14.63
CA SER A 76 6.30 -1.65 -15.47
C SER A 76 7.76 -1.50 -15.03
N LYS A 77 8.02 -1.44 -13.74
CA LYS A 77 9.37 -1.33 -13.23
C LYS A 77 10.21 -2.56 -13.56
N ILE A 78 9.60 -3.73 -13.42
CA ILE A 78 10.29 -4.98 -13.75
C ILE A 78 10.64 -5.00 -15.24
N GLU A 79 9.70 -4.60 -16.08
CA GLU A 79 9.88 -4.63 -17.52
C GLU A 79 10.98 -3.68 -17.98
N ASN A 80 11.14 -2.57 -17.25
CA ASN A 80 12.13 -1.57 -17.61
C ASN A 80 13.54 -1.91 -17.16
N LEU A 81 13.70 -2.97 -16.36
CA LEU A 81 15.03 -3.38 -15.93
C LEU A 81 15.65 -4.27 -17.00
N THR A 82 16.94 -4.07 -17.25
CA THR A 82 17.66 -4.93 -18.17
C THR A 82 17.91 -6.24 -17.47
N ASP A 83 17.29 -7.28 -17.99
CA ASP A 83 17.33 -8.55 -17.34
C ASP A 83 18.04 -9.52 -18.21
N ASP A 84 19.31 -9.53 -18.19
CA ASP A 84 19.99 -10.41 -19.03
C ASP A 84 19.88 -11.79 -18.62
N GLN A 85 19.43 -11.90 -18.60
CA GLN A 85 19.28 -12.77 -18.41
C GLN A 85 19.79 -13.55 -17.85
N SER A 86 20.34 -13.22 -17.86
CA SER A 86 20.76 -13.82 -17.44
C SER A 86 20.72 -14.29 -16.52
N THR A 87 20.72 -14.12 -16.39
CA THR A 87 20.73 -14.55 -15.75
C THR A 87 20.60 -15.27 -14.99
N MET A 88 20.91 -15.35 -14.84
CA MET A 88 20.71 -16.04 -14.26
C MET A 88 20.74 -16.41 -13.28
N TYR A 89 20.60 -16.25 -12.82
CA TYR A 89 20.74 -16.81 -11.83
C TYR A 89 20.28 -17.70 -11.58
#